data_021148a49de70aa12665d3f77a65b4e8
#
_entry.id   021148a49de70aa12665d3f77a65b4e8
#
_cell.length_a   1.000
_cell.length_b   1.000
_cell.length_c   1.000
_cell.angle_alpha   90.00
_cell.angle_beta   90.00
_cell.angle_gamma   90.00
#
_symmetry.space_group_name_H-M   'P 1'
#
loop_
_entity.id
_entity.type
_entity.pdbx_description
1 polymer ?
#
loop_
_entity_poly.entity_id
_entity_poly.type
_entity_poly.pdbx_seq_one_letter_code
_entity_poly.pdbx_strand_id
1 'polypeptide(L)'
;MANKLNIALQRAKLLNKLWPQGKQFHKQALAFTDFYQDKIIVIKYGGFALSNQKIIKSFAKNISLFNQLGLKVVIVHGGGPQIEKEMQKQKIKDQEYQGLRVTNKKILSIVKKIIGRELNPMIVKNISQSGGKAKSINGITKKIIQAKKILNGKIGFVGTPSNLNKTYILELLKKGIVPVISPLGYDKLGNTYNINADTAAGYVAEKLKAERLILLTDVVGVLDNKKKLIAALNEKNASKFIKNGTIKGGMLPKIKTCFNIIK
;
A
#
# COMPACT_ATOMS: atom_id res chain seq x y z
N MET A 1 26.02 18.05 13.93
CA MET A 1 25.34 17.77 15.22
C MET A 1 24.11 18.66 15.44
N ALA A 2 24.16 19.97 15.27
CA ALA A 2 23.04 20.89 15.49
C ALA A 2 21.73 20.54 14.76
N ASN A 3 21.78 20.06 13.52
CA ASN A 3 20.59 19.71 12.75
C ASN A 3 19.85 18.48 13.31
N LYS A 4 20.56 17.46 13.80
CA LYS A 4 19.96 16.26 14.42
C LYS A 4 19.28 16.60 15.77
N LEU A 5 19.89 17.45 16.57
CA LEU A 5 19.32 17.89 17.84
C LEU A 5 18.04 18.70 17.63
N ASN A 6 18.00 19.58 16.62
CA ASN A 6 16.82 20.36 16.29
C ASN A 6 15.65 19.47 15.82
N ILE A 7 15.92 18.45 15.01
CA ILE A 7 14.91 17.46 14.56
C ILE A 7 14.36 16.67 15.76
N ALA A 8 15.21 16.21 16.67
CA ALA A 8 14.78 15.47 17.86
C ALA A 8 13.90 16.33 18.78
N LEU A 9 14.26 17.60 18.98
CA LEU A 9 13.46 18.57 19.75
C LEU A 9 12.09 18.84 19.10
N GLN A 10 12.04 18.99 17.78
CA GLN A 10 10.77 19.18 17.06
C GLN A 10 9.87 17.95 17.18
N ARG A 11 10.42 16.73 17.07
CA ARG A 11 9.69 15.47 17.27
C ARG A 11 9.16 15.35 18.69
N ALA A 12 9.97 15.65 19.70
CA ALA A 12 9.56 15.63 21.09
C ALA A 12 8.40 16.61 21.36
N LYS A 13 8.48 17.84 20.84
CA LYS A 13 7.40 18.84 20.94
C LYS A 13 6.11 18.34 20.27
N LEU A 14 6.21 17.72 19.09
CA LEU A 14 5.05 17.17 18.38
C LEU A 14 4.41 16.02 19.16
N LEU A 15 5.20 15.09 19.69
CA LEU A 15 4.71 13.98 20.51
C LEU A 15 4.04 14.47 21.80
N ASN A 16 4.61 15.45 22.48
CA ASN A 16 4.01 16.09 23.66
C ASN A 16 2.66 16.76 23.35
N LYS A 17 2.54 17.41 22.20
CA LYS A 17 1.30 18.01 21.74
C LYS A 17 0.20 16.97 21.46
N LEU A 18 0.56 15.82 20.91
CA LEU A 18 -0.40 14.78 20.47
C LEU A 18 -0.77 13.82 21.61
N TRP A 19 0.14 13.56 22.55
CA TRP A 19 -0.04 12.64 23.69
C TRP A 19 0.57 13.23 24.98
N PRO A 20 -0.05 14.25 25.57
CA PRO A 20 0.53 14.99 26.70
C PRO A 20 0.78 14.14 27.95
N GLN A 21 0.08 13.02 28.10
CA GLN A 21 0.18 12.16 29.29
C GLN A 21 1.09 10.93 29.10
N GLY A 22 1.79 10.82 27.99
CA GLY A 22 2.48 9.58 27.58
C GLY A 22 4.01 9.66 27.65
N LYS A 23 4.66 10.15 28.73
CA LYS A 23 6.14 10.28 28.79
C LYS A 23 6.90 8.99 28.43
N GLN A 24 6.47 7.83 28.92
CA GLN A 24 7.08 6.55 28.57
C GLN A 24 6.85 6.18 27.11
N PHE A 25 5.64 6.44 26.58
CA PHE A 25 5.31 6.26 25.18
C PHE A 25 6.15 7.18 24.27
N HIS A 26 6.39 8.44 24.68
CA HIS A 26 7.23 9.37 23.92
C HIS A 26 8.66 8.84 23.74
N LYS A 27 9.26 8.26 24.78
CA LYS A 27 10.60 7.67 24.70
C LYS A 27 10.65 6.52 23.70
N GLN A 28 9.66 5.62 23.73
CA GLN A 28 9.54 4.53 22.78
C GLN A 28 9.26 5.02 21.35
N ALA A 29 8.37 6.01 21.19
CA ALA A 29 8.06 6.61 19.90
C ALA A 29 9.27 7.33 19.28
N LEU A 30 10.08 8.03 20.08
CA LEU A 30 11.31 8.66 19.61
C LEU A 30 12.33 7.61 19.15
N ALA A 31 12.57 6.56 19.95
CA ALA A 31 13.47 5.48 19.57
C ALA A 31 13.02 4.79 18.28
N PHE A 32 11.71 4.57 18.10
CA PHE A 32 11.14 4.03 16.88
C PHE A 32 11.35 4.97 15.69
N THR A 33 11.09 6.27 15.84
CA THR A 33 11.29 7.25 14.77
C THR A 33 12.75 7.40 14.39
N ASP A 34 13.67 7.30 15.34
CA ASP A 34 15.11 7.34 15.08
C ASP A 34 15.57 6.08 14.34
N PHE A 35 15.07 4.89 14.72
CA PHE A 35 15.35 3.66 14.01
C PHE A 35 14.88 3.71 12.53
N TYR A 36 13.71 4.30 12.28
CA TYR A 36 13.16 4.42 10.93
C TYR A 36 13.58 5.69 10.19
N GLN A 37 14.42 6.53 10.79
CA GLN A 37 14.99 7.67 10.08
C GLN A 37 15.72 7.17 8.83
N ASP A 38 15.51 7.81 7.71
CA ASP A 38 16.05 7.43 6.40
C ASP A 38 15.62 6.07 5.82
N LYS A 39 14.85 5.28 6.55
CA LYS A 39 14.29 4.03 6.07
C LYS A 39 12.92 4.24 5.43
N ILE A 40 12.63 3.46 4.39
CA ILE A 40 11.35 3.55 3.69
C ILE A 40 10.39 2.51 4.25
N ILE A 41 9.16 2.94 4.52
CA ILE A 41 8.05 2.07 4.89
C ILE A 41 7.03 2.09 3.76
N VAL A 42 6.70 0.95 3.20
CA VAL A 42 5.61 0.81 2.22
C VAL A 42 4.38 0.29 2.92
N ILE A 43 3.26 0.98 2.74
CA ILE A 43 1.97 0.60 3.32
C ILE A 43 0.99 0.29 2.19
N LYS A 44 0.51 -0.95 2.13
CA LYS A 44 -0.61 -1.32 1.28
C LYS A 44 -1.90 -1.01 2.02
N TYR A 45 -2.70 -0.10 1.47
CA TYR A 45 -3.98 0.33 2.03
C TYR A 45 -5.14 -0.37 1.31
N GLY A 46 -5.79 -1.32 1.99
CA GLY A 46 -6.83 -2.18 1.42
C GLY A 46 -8.12 -1.43 1.10
N GLY A 47 -8.83 -1.90 0.06
CA GLY A 47 -10.07 -1.26 -0.39
C GLY A 47 -11.23 -1.32 0.61
N PHE A 48 -11.30 -2.35 1.48
CA PHE A 48 -12.32 -2.44 2.53
C PHE A 48 -12.20 -1.29 3.54
N ALA A 49 -10.98 -0.97 3.97
CA ALA A 49 -10.74 0.16 4.87
C ALA A 49 -11.10 1.53 4.24
N LEU A 50 -11.11 1.62 2.90
CA LEU A 50 -11.56 2.79 2.15
C LEU A 50 -13.09 2.94 2.05
N SER A 51 -13.87 2.01 2.59
CA SER A 51 -15.33 2.09 2.65
C SER A 51 -15.83 2.73 3.94
N ASN A 52 -14.98 2.92 4.95
CA ASN A 52 -15.35 3.45 6.25
C ASN A 52 -14.69 4.81 6.53
N GLN A 53 -15.49 5.86 6.65
CA GLN A 53 -15.00 7.23 6.86
C GLN A 53 -14.20 7.42 8.16
N LYS A 54 -14.54 6.70 9.23
CA LYS A 54 -13.78 6.76 10.49
C LYS A 54 -12.38 6.17 10.31
N ILE A 55 -12.29 5.04 9.60
CA ILE A 55 -11.00 4.39 9.29
C ILE A 55 -10.16 5.28 8.37
N ILE A 56 -10.76 5.89 7.34
CA ILE A 56 -10.07 6.80 6.43
C ILE A 56 -9.47 7.98 7.20
N LYS A 57 -10.24 8.63 8.07
CA LYS A 57 -9.76 9.77 8.89
C LYS A 57 -8.66 9.34 9.87
N SER A 58 -8.82 8.20 10.54
CA SER A 58 -7.81 7.67 11.46
C SER A 58 -6.52 7.33 10.73
N PHE A 59 -6.59 6.64 9.60
CA PHE A 59 -5.43 6.34 8.75
C PHE A 59 -4.73 7.63 8.31
N ALA A 60 -5.46 8.61 7.80
CA ALA A 60 -4.91 9.89 7.36
C ALA A 60 -4.18 10.63 8.49
N LYS A 61 -4.74 10.63 9.71
CA LYS A 61 -4.08 11.20 10.90
C LYS A 61 -2.76 10.49 11.20
N ASN A 62 -2.73 9.16 11.18
CA ASN A 62 -1.52 8.39 11.46
C ASN A 62 -0.45 8.61 10.39
N ILE A 63 -0.82 8.64 9.11
CA ILE A 63 0.12 8.93 8.03
C ILE A 63 0.64 10.37 8.11
N SER A 64 -0.23 11.33 8.42
CA SER A 64 0.18 12.71 8.64
C SER A 64 1.19 12.84 9.78
N LEU A 65 0.96 12.14 10.89
CA LEU A 65 1.89 12.06 12.01
C LEU A 65 3.24 11.49 11.58
N PHE A 66 3.25 10.34 10.90
CA PHE A 66 4.50 9.75 10.39
C PHE A 66 5.25 10.72 9.47
N ASN A 67 4.53 11.41 8.60
CA ASN A 67 5.12 12.42 7.72
C ASN A 67 5.72 13.59 8.48
N GLN A 68 5.02 14.12 9.49
CA GLN A 68 5.51 15.22 10.36
C GLN A 68 6.70 14.79 11.23
N LEU A 69 6.76 13.51 11.63
CA LEU A 69 7.90 12.91 12.33
C LEU A 69 9.09 12.63 11.39
N GLY A 70 8.97 12.91 10.10
CA GLY A 70 10.03 12.74 9.10
C GLY A 70 10.22 11.31 8.61
N LEU A 71 9.26 10.41 8.84
CA LEU A 71 9.31 9.04 8.32
C LEU A 71 9.02 9.02 6.81
N LYS A 72 9.76 8.19 6.07
CA LYS A 72 9.62 8.03 4.62
C LYS A 72 8.57 6.96 4.31
N VAL A 73 7.31 7.37 4.18
CA VAL A 73 6.17 6.48 3.92
C VAL A 73 5.76 6.54 2.45
N VAL A 74 5.53 5.39 1.83
CA VAL A 74 4.92 5.22 0.51
C VAL A 74 3.62 4.43 0.67
N ILE A 75 2.53 4.91 0.10
CA ILE A 75 1.24 4.24 0.14
C ILE A 75 0.93 3.64 -1.23
N VAL A 76 0.55 2.36 -1.25
CA VAL A 76 -0.07 1.72 -2.42
C VAL A 76 -1.47 1.30 -1.99
N HIS A 77 -2.50 1.81 -2.69
CA HIS A 77 -3.87 1.50 -2.26
C HIS A 77 -4.59 0.57 -3.23
N GLY A 78 -5.59 -0.13 -2.72
CA GLY A 78 -6.55 -0.91 -3.52
C GLY A 78 -7.85 -0.14 -3.75
N GLY A 79 -8.90 -0.88 -4.08
CA GLY A 79 -10.25 -0.34 -4.33
C GLY A 79 -11.24 -1.40 -4.81
N GLY A 80 -11.00 -2.68 -4.46
CA GLY A 80 -11.85 -3.81 -4.87
C GLY A 80 -13.32 -3.56 -4.62
N PRO A 81 -13.76 -3.34 -3.37
CA PRO A 81 -15.17 -3.11 -3.04
C PRO A 81 -15.80 -1.92 -3.78
N GLN A 82 -15.04 -0.85 -4.02
CA GLN A 82 -15.54 0.32 -4.73
C GLN A 82 -15.69 0.05 -6.24
N ILE A 83 -14.78 -0.73 -6.81
CA ILE A 83 -14.88 -1.20 -8.20
C ILE A 83 -16.09 -2.12 -8.36
N GLU A 84 -16.26 -3.09 -7.44
CA GLU A 84 -17.41 -4.01 -7.43
C GLU A 84 -18.73 -3.26 -7.36
N LYS A 85 -18.85 -2.29 -6.44
CA LYS A 85 -20.04 -1.43 -6.32
C LYS A 85 -20.34 -0.70 -7.62
N GLU A 86 -19.33 -0.19 -8.32
CA GLU A 86 -19.52 0.52 -9.59
C GLU A 86 -19.89 -0.45 -10.72
N MET A 87 -19.30 -1.64 -10.75
CA MET A 87 -19.67 -2.70 -11.69
C MET A 87 -21.12 -3.16 -11.50
N GLN A 88 -21.56 -3.36 -10.26
CA GLN A 88 -22.95 -3.71 -9.91
C GLN A 88 -23.94 -2.66 -10.40
N LYS A 89 -23.65 -1.37 -10.21
CA LYS A 89 -24.47 -0.26 -10.73
C LYS A 89 -24.63 -0.33 -12.25
N GLN A 90 -23.57 -0.76 -12.95
CA GLN A 90 -23.59 -0.90 -14.40
C GLN A 90 -24.02 -2.30 -14.89
N LYS A 91 -24.54 -3.16 -13.98
CA LYS A 91 -24.95 -4.54 -14.25
C LYS A 91 -23.86 -5.37 -14.93
N ILE A 92 -22.57 -5.13 -14.55
CA ILE A 92 -21.44 -5.89 -15.04
C ILE A 92 -21.13 -6.99 -14.04
N LYS A 93 -21.06 -8.25 -14.49
CA LYS A 93 -20.68 -9.39 -13.67
C LYS A 93 -19.20 -9.31 -13.33
N ASP A 94 -18.86 -9.37 -12.04
CA ASP A 94 -17.48 -9.52 -11.58
C ASP A 94 -17.04 -10.97 -11.72
N GLN A 95 -15.87 -11.16 -12.28
CA GLN A 95 -15.27 -12.48 -12.46
C GLN A 95 -13.83 -12.45 -11.99
N GLU A 96 -13.44 -13.47 -11.26
CA GLU A 96 -12.07 -13.65 -10.79
C GLU A 96 -11.47 -14.93 -11.35
N TYR A 97 -10.18 -14.89 -11.62
CA TYR A 97 -9.38 -16.02 -11.97
C TYR A 97 -8.13 -16.05 -11.08
N GLN A 98 -7.99 -17.08 -10.28
CA GLN A 98 -6.88 -17.24 -9.32
C GLN A 98 -6.69 -16.01 -8.39
N GLY A 99 -7.79 -15.41 -7.94
CA GLY A 99 -7.79 -14.23 -7.07
C GLY A 99 -7.45 -12.91 -7.79
N LEU A 100 -7.46 -12.90 -9.12
CA LEU A 100 -7.26 -11.73 -9.95
C LEU A 100 -8.55 -11.40 -10.70
N ARG A 101 -8.98 -10.13 -10.66
CA ARG A 101 -10.17 -9.68 -11.38
C ARG A 101 -9.96 -9.72 -12.88
N VAL A 102 -10.79 -10.51 -13.58
CA VAL A 102 -10.82 -10.48 -15.04
C VAL A 102 -11.20 -9.07 -15.51
N THR A 103 -10.34 -8.44 -16.30
CA THR A 103 -10.44 -7.01 -16.59
C THR A 103 -10.51 -6.79 -18.11
N ASN A 104 -11.71 -6.74 -18.69
CA ASN A 104 -11.92 -6.30 -20.07
C ASN A 104 -11.81 -4.78 -20.20
N LYS A 105 -11.96 -4.23 -21.42
CA LYS A 105 -11.86 -2.76 -21.66
C LYS A 105 -12.86 -1.95 -20.82
N LYS A 106 -14.10 -2.42 -20.65
CA LYS A 106 -15.15 -1.76 -19.87
C LYS A 106 -14.79 -1.74 -18.37
N ILE A 107 -14.37 -2.88 -17.84
CA ILE A 107 -13.91 -2.98 -16.43
C ILE A 107 -12.65 -2.16 -16.21
N LEU A 108 -11.70 -2.15 -17.15
CA LEU A 108 -10.50 -1.31 -17.05
C LEU A 108 -10.84 0.18 -16.95
N SER A 109 -11.86 0.64 -17.69
CA SER A 109 -12.33 2.03 -17.58
C SER A 109 -12.85 2.35 -16.18
N ILE A 110 -13.64 1.43 -15.59
CA ILE A 110 -14.13 1.55 -14.21
C ILE A 110 -12.95 1.57 -13.22
N VAL A 111 -12.01 0.65 -13.37
CA VAL A 111 -10.81 0.59 -12.52
C VAL A 111 -10.03 1.90 -12.57
N LYS A 112 -9.78 2.45 -13.77
CA LYS A 112 -9.09 3.75 -13.94
C LYS A 112 -9.85 4.90 -13.29
N LYS A 113 -11.18 4.92 -13.40
CA LYS A 113 -12.04 5.92 -12.76
C LYS A 113 -11.93 5.81 -11.23
N ILE A 114 -12.23 4.64 -10.68
CA ILE A 114 -12.34 4.44 -9.23
C ILE A 114 -10.98 4.60 -8.55
N ILE A 115 -9.96 3.81 -8.93
CA ILE A 115 -8.68 3.85 -8.21
C ILE A 115 -7.77 5.00 -8.61
N GLY A 116 -7.85 5.45 -9.86
CA GLY A 116 -6.96 6.51 -10.34
C GLY A 116 -7.49 7.93 -10.12
N ARG A 117 -8.81 8.14 -10.26
CA ARG A 117 -9.41 9.48 -10.25
C ARG A 117 -10.24 9.79 -9.02
N GLU A 118 -10.77 8.79 -8.30
CA GLU A 118 -11.60 8.99 -7.12
C GLU A 118 -10.85 8.67 -5.82
N LEU A 119 -10.43 7.41 -5.62
CA LEU A 119 -9.84 6.98 -4.35
C LEU A 119 -8.46 7.59 -4.11
N ASN A 120 -7.60 7.64 -5.13
CA ASN A 120 -6.25 8.16 -4.96
C ASN A 120 -6.25 9.64 -4.51
N PRO A 121 -6.95 10.58 -5.19
CA PRO A 121 -7.05 11.96 -4.73
C PRO A 121 -7.76 12.10 -3.39
N MET A 122 -8.76 11.26 -3.08
CA MET A 122 -9.45 11.26 -1.79
C MET A 122 -8.49 10.92 -0.65
N ILE A 123 -7.64 9.91 -0.80
CA ILE A 123 -6.61 9.56 0.20
C ILE A 123 -5.66 10.74 0.43
N VAL A 124 -5.13 11.33 -0.65
CA VAL A 124 -4.24 12.50 -0.58
C VAL A 124 -4.91 13.66 0.14
N LYS A 125 -6.17 13.99 -0.22
CA LYS A 125 -6.94 15.06 0.43
C LYS A 125 -7.06 14.85 1.94
N ASN A 126 -7.41 13.64 2.38
CA ASN A 126 -7.55 13.34 3.81
C ASN A 126 -6.22 13.48 4.57
N ILE A 127 -5.10 13.02 3.98
CA ILE A 127 -3.76 13.18 4.58
C ILE A 127 -3.41 14.68 4.68
N SER A 128 -3.65 15.46 3.62
CA SER A 128 -3.37 16.90 3.61
C SER A 128 -4.23 17.65 4.62
N GLN A 129 -5.51 17.33 4.73
CA GLN A 129 -6.42 17.90 5.74
C GLN A 129 -6.01 17.55 7.19
N SER A 130 -5.26 16.47 7.36
CA SER A 130 -4.69 16.09 8.66
C SER A 130 -3.30 16.70 8.92
N GLY A 131 -2.81 17.61 8.06
CA GLY A 131 -1.53 18.31 8.21
C GLY A 131 -0.32 17.59 7.59
N GLY A 132 -0.51 16.47 6.91
CA GLY A 132 0.57 15.79 6.17
C GLY A 132 0.74 16.35 4.75
N LYS A 133 1.89 16.07 4.16
CA LYS A 133 2.16 16.38 2.75
C LYS A 133 2.09 15.11 1.93
N ALA A 134 1.12 14.99 1.04
CA ALA A 134 0.95 13.82 0.19
C ALA A 134 0.75 14.20 -1.27
N LYS A 135 1.13 13.30 -2.19
CA LYS A 135 0.93 13.47 -3.63
C LYS A 135 0.34 12.23 -4.27
N SER A 136 -0.71 12.45 -5.05
CA SER A 136 -1.34 11.45 -5.90
C SER A 136 -0.38 11.03 -7.01
N ILE A 137 -0.13 9.73 -7.13
CA ILE A 137 0.61 9.11 -8.22
C ILE A 137 -0.24 7.99 -8.79
N ASN A 138 -0.65 8.16 -10.02
CA ASN A 138 -1.16 7.06 -10.81
C ASN A 138 0.05 6.28 -11.36
N GLY A 139 0.03 4.96 -11.33
CA GLY A 139 1.12 4.13 -11.84
C GLY A 139 1.50 4.41 -13.30
N ILE A 140 0.59 5.00 -14.08
CA ILE A 140 0.82 5.44 -15.46
C ILE A 140 1.48 6.82 -15.50
N THR A 141 1.06 7.73 -14.62
CA THR A 141 1.57 9.10 -14.55
C THR A 141 3.07 9.07 -14.26
N LYS A 142 3.85 9.85 -14.97
CA LYS A 142 5.31 9.86 -14.88
C LYS A 142 5.96 8.49 -15.15
N LYS A 143 5.22 7.58 -15.80
CA LYS A 143 5.72 6.23 -16.13
C LYS A 143 6.27 5.52 -14.90
N ILE A 144 5.51 5.49 -13.80
CA ILE A 144 5.97 4.97 -12.51
C ILE A 144 6.06 3.44 -12.51
N ILE A 145 4.98 2.74 -12.91
CA ILE A 145 4.96 1.27 -12.91
C ILE A 145 4.84 0.77 -14.34
N GLN A 146 5.93 0.24 -14.89
CA GLN A 146 5.86 -0.52 -16.13
C GLN A 146 5.32 -1.92 -15.80
N ALA A 147 4.43 -2.42 -16.63
CA ALA A 147 3.77 -3.71 -16.42
C ALA A 147 3.87 -4.60 -17.66
N LYS A 148 3.85 -5.91 -17.42
CA LYS A 148 3.67 -6.94 -18.45
C LYS A 148 2.30 -7.56 -18.29
N LYS A 149 1.63 -7.81 -19.40
CA LYS A 149 0.38 -8.57 -19.44
C LYS A 149 0.61 -10.00 -18.93
N ILE A 150 -0.30 -10.53 -18.14
CA ILE A 150 -0.18 -11.89 -17.60
C ILE A 150 -1.14 -12.87 -18.26
N LEU A 151 -0.88 -14.17 -18.10
CA LEU A 151 -1.70 -15.27 -18.61
C LEU A 151 -2.04 -15.13 -20.10
N ASN A 152 -1.08 -14.64 -20.91
CA ASN A 152 -1.25 -14.40 -22.34
C ASN A 152 -2.55 -13.65 -22.69
N GLY A 153 -3.05 -12.84 -21.74
CA GLY A 153 -4.26 -12.04 -21.91
C GLY A 153 -5.59 -12.76 -21.67
N LYS A 154 -5.59 -14.00 -21.21
CA LYS A 154 -6.82 -14.76 -20.88
C LYS A 154 -7.74 -14.01 -19.89
N ILE A 155 -7.17 -13.19 -19.02
CA ILE A 155 -7.92 -12.37 -18.07
C ILE A 155 -7.95 -10.88 -18.44
N GLY A 156 -7.69 -10.56 -19.71
CA GLY A 156 -7.80 -9.20 -20.26
C GLY A 156 -6.65 -8.29 -19.91
N PHE A 157 -6.96 -7.08 -19.47
CA PHE A 157 -5.99 -6.02 -19.13
C PHE A 157 -5.49 -6.12 -17.69
N VAL A 158 -5.02 -7.29 -17.30
CA VAL A 158 -4.37 -7.54 -16.01
C VAL A 158 -2.88 -7.69 -16.24
N GLY A 159 -2.09 -7.01 -15.38
CA GLY A 159 -0.65 -6.98 -15.51
C GLY A 159 0.08 -7.29 -14.21
N THR A 160 1.36 -7.61 -14.35
CA THR A 160 2.32 -7.67 -13.25
C THR A 160 3.38 -6.60 -13.43
N PRO A 161 3.87 -5.94 -12.36
CA PRO A 161 4.95 -4.97 -12.45
C PRO A 161 6.20 -5.60 -13.08
N SER A 162 6.90 -4.87 -13.94
CA SER A 162 8.14 -5.31 -14.58
C SER A 162 9.29 -4.31 -14.41
N ASN A 163 8.96 -3.03 -14.20
CA ASN A 163 9.94 -1.99 -13.86
C ASN A 163 9.27 -0.88 -13.02
N LEU A 164 10.07 -0.21 -12.18
CA LEU A 164 9.64 0.90 -11.33
C LEU A 164 10.53 2.12 -11.57
N ASN A 165 9.94 3.24 -11.96
CA ASN A 165 10.65 4.52 -11.93
C ASN A 165 10.75 5.02 -10.49
N LYS A 166 11.75 4.52 -9.77
CA LYS A 166 11.98 4.86 -8.36
C LYS A 166 12.47 6.28 -8.13
N THR A 167 13.10 6.90 -9.13
CA THR A 167 13.69 8.24 -9.01
C THR A 167 12.65 9.26 -8.56
N TYR A 168 11.51 9.31 -9.26
CA TYR A 168 10.44 10.25 -8.91
C TYR A 168 9.86 10.00 -7.50
N ILE A 169 9.72 8.74 -7.08
CA ILE A 169 9.26 8.40 -5.73
C ILE A 169 10.27 8.90 -4.68
N LEU A 170 11.57 8.64 -4.91
CA LEU A 170 12.62 9.07 -4.00
C LEU A 170 12.75 10.60 -3.91
N GLU A 171 12.53 11.32 -5.01
CA GLU A 171 12.48 12.79 -5.01
C GLU A 171 11.34 13.33 -4.12
N LEU A 172 10.15 12.73 -4.19
CA LEU A 172 9.04 13.09 -3.32
C LEU A 172 9.36 12.83 -1.85
N LEU A 173 9.93 11.66 -1.53
CA LEU A 173 10.33 11.32 -0.17
C LEU A 173 11.40 12.26 0.39
N LYS A 174 12.37 12.68 -0.44
CA LYS A 174 13.38 13.70 -0.06
C LYS A 174 12.75 15.05 0.29
N LYS A 175 11.64 15.41 -0.37
CA LYS A 175 10.86 16.63 -0.10
C LYS A 175 9.87 16.47 1.07
N GLY A 176 9.89 15.35 1.78
CA GLY A 176 8.94 15.06 2.84
C GLY A 176 7.50 14.89 2.36
N ILE A 177 7.29 14.44 1.13
CA ILE A 177 5.98 14.23 0.53
C ILE A 177 5.71 12.73 0.48
N VAL A 178 4.55 12.30 0.99
CA VAL A 178 4.08 10.90 0.94
C VAL A 178 3.53 10.58 -0.45
N PRO A 179 4.17 9.68 -1.22
CA PRO A 179 3.62 9.22 -2.49
C PRO A 179 2.44 8.28 -2.24
N VAL A 180 1.29 8.57 -2.86
CA VAL A 180 0.10 7.71 -2.84
C VAL A 180 -0.08 7.13 -4.23
N ILE A 181 0.19 5.83 -4.37
CA ILE A 181 0.27 5.14 -5.66
C ILE A 181 -0.99 4.31 -5.90
N SER A 182 -1.67 4.56 -7.00
CA SER A 182 -2.69 3.65 -7.53
C SER A 182 -2.06 2.56 -8.38
N PRO A 183 -2.43 1.27 -8.20
CA PRO A 183 -1.79 0.13 -8.85
C PRO A 183 -2.25 -0.06 -10.30
N LEU A 184 -1.98 0.94 -11.12
CA LEU A 184 -2.16 0.93 -12.57
C LEU A 184 -0.79 0.92 -13.22
N GLY A 185 -0.57 -0.01 -14.15
CA GLY A 185 0.68 -0.09 -14.91
C GLY A 185 0.49 0.24 -16.39
N TYR A 186 1.60 0.44 -17.07
CA TYR A 186 1.63 0.67 -18.52
C TYR A 186 2.64 -0.27 -19.17
N ASP A 187 2.46 -0.60 -20.45
CA ASP A 187 3.49 -1.23 -21.29
C ASP A 187 4.15 -0.24 -22.25
N LYS A 188 5.11 -0.72 -23.02
CA LYS A 188 5.82 0.08 -24.02
C LYS A 188 4.91 0.59 -25.15
N LEU A 189 3.78 -0.08 -25.39
CA LEU A 189 2.80 0.27 -26.41
C LEU A 189 1.74 1.26 -25.89
N GLY A 190 1.83 1.69 -24.63
CA GLY A 190 0.88 2.62 -24.00
C GLY A 190 -0.39 1.96 -23.45
N ASN A 191 -0.51 0.62 -23.50
CA ASN A 191 -1.63 -0.04 -22.87
C ASN A 191 -1.58 0.10 -21.36
N THR A 192 -2.77 0.23 -20.75
CA THR A 192 -2.91 0.29 -19.29
C THR A 192 -3.32 -1.08 -18.75
N TYR A 193 -2.77 -1.45 -17.61
CA TYR A 193 -3.08 -2.69 -16.90
C TYR A 193 -3.55 -2.42 -15.48
N ASN A 194 -4.58 -3.16 -15.07
CA ASN A 194 -4.97 -3.33 -13.68
C ASN A 194 -3.95 -4.26 -13.00
N ILE A 195 -3.35 -3.81 -11.91
CA ILE A 195 -2.38 -4.58 -11.13
C ILE A 195 -2.99 -4.90 -9.76
N ASN A 196 -2.84 -6.13 -9.29
CA ASN A 196 -3.22 -6.46 -7.92
C ASN A 196 -2.46 -5.57 -6.92
N ALA A 197 -3.18 -4.97 -5.98
CA ALA A 197 -2.59 -3.98 -5.06
C ALA A 197 -1.53 -4.57 -4.10
N ASP A 198 -1.68 -5.83 -3.68
CA ASP A 198 -0.67 -6.50 -2.85
C ASP A 198 0.60 -6.75 -3.68
N THR A 199 0.45 -7.21 -4.92
CA THR A 199 1.56 -7.40 -5.87
C THR A 199 2.27 -6.08 -6.18
N ALA A 200 1.52 -5.01 -6.43
CA ALA A 200 2.11 -3.69 -6.68
C ALA A 200 2.87 -3.16 -5.45
N ALA A 201 2.29 -3.29 -4.25
CA ALA A 201 2.92 -2.85 -3.01
C ALA A 201 4.21 -3.62 -2.72
N GLY A 202 4.19 -4.95 -2.93
CA GLY A 202 5.37 -5.78 -2.79
C GLY A 202 6.48 -5.38 -3.73
N TYR A 203 6.15 -5.20 -5.00
CA TYR A 203 7.13 -4.78 -6.00
C TYR A 203 7.73 -3.39 -5.71
N VAL A 204 6.88 -2.44 -5.28
CA VAL A 204 7.36 -1.11 -4.85
C VAL A 204 8.28 -1.23 -3.64
N ALA A 205 7.94 -2.04 -2.64
CA ALA A 205 8.76 -2.27 -1.46
C ALA A 205 10.13 -2.87 -1.81
N GLU A 206 10.15 -3.91 -2.65
CA GLU A 206 11.38 -4.54 -3.15
C GLU A 206 12.27 -3.53 -3.88
N LYS A 207 11.74 -2.81 -4.87
CA LYS A 207 12.54 -1.88 -5.70
C LYS A 207 13.03 -0.64 -4.94
N LEU A 208 12.31 -0.23 -3.91
CA LEU A 208 12.72 0.85 -3.00
C LEU A 208 13.62 0.36 -1.84
N LYS A 209 13.87 -0.94 -1.72
CA LYS A 209 14.57 -1.57 -0.58
C LYS A 209 13.94 -1.10 0.74
N ALA A 210 12.61 -1.22 0.82
CA ALA A 210 11.87 -0.78 1.99
C ALA A 210 12.22 -1.62 3.23
N GLU A 211 12.42 -0.96 4.36
CA GLU A 211 12.66 -1.63 5.66
C GLU A 211 11.43 -2.43 6.11
N ARG A 212 10.23 -1.97 5.76
CA ARG A 212 8.95 -2.63 6.09
C ARG A 212 7.97 -2.55 4.93
N LEU A 213 7.26 -3.65 4.72
CA LEU A 213 5.98 -3.67 4.01
C LEU A 213 4.87 -3.98 5.02
N ILE A 214 3.91 -3.07 5.14
CA ILE A 214 2.73 -3.23 5.99
C ILE A 214 1.52 -3.46 5.10
N LEU A 215 0.88 -4.62 5.22
CA LEU A 215 -0.35 -4.95 4.49
C LEU A 215 -1.56 -4.74 5.41
N LEU A 216 -2.25 -3.61 5.25
CA LEU A 216 -3.51 -3.37 5.95
C LEU A 216 -4.61 -4.19 5.26
N THR A 217 -5.29 -5.02 6.02
CA THR A 217 -6.31 -5.96 5.56
C THR A 217 -7.46 -6.02 6.57
N ASP A 218 -8.56 -6.59 6.16
CA ASP A 218 -9.80 -6.79 6.93
C ASP A 218 -9.78 -8.02 7.85
N VAL A 219 -8.69 -8.75 7.84
CA VAL A 219 -8.50 -9.92 8.70
C VAL A 219 -7.40 -9.67 9.73
N VAL A 220 -7.48 -10.31 10.89
CA VAL A 220 -6.53 -10.14 12.00
C VAL A 220 -5.12 -10.66 11.68
N GLY A 221 -4.97 -11.49 10.65
CA GLY A 221 -3.70 -12.05 10.19
C GLY A 221 -3.84 -13.49 9.71
N VAL A 222 -2.72 -14.21 9.66
CA VAL A 222 -2.69 -15.63 9.31
C VAL A 222 -3.12 -16.44 10.52
N LEU A 223 -4.13 -17.28 10.37
CA LEU A 223 -4.64 -18.16 11.42
C LEU A 223 -4.19 -19.59 11.18
N ASP A 224 -3.94 -20.32 12.25
CA ASP A 224 -3.72 -21.77 12.21
C ASP A 224 -5.05 -22.54 12.05
N ASN A 225 -4.98 -23.87 12.01
CA ASN A 225 -6.15 -24.75 11.90
C ASN A 225 -7.09 -24.67 13.12
N LYS A 226 -6.60 -24.14 14.27
CA LYS A 226 -7.37 -23.90 15.49
C LYS A 226 -7.87 -22.45 15.58
N LYS A 227 -7.80 -21.67 14.47
CA LYS A 227 -8.17 -20.25 14.38
C LYS A 227 -7.35 -19.32 15.29
N LYS A 228 -6.18 -19.73 15.75
CA LYS A 228 -5.26 -18.91 16.51
C LYS A 228 -4.38 -18.08 15.55
N LEU A 229 -4.11 -16.85 15.93
CA LEU A 229 -3.22 -15.95 15.17
C LEU A 229 -1.79 -16.48 15.21
N ILE A 230 -1.19 -16.62 14.02
CA ILE A 230 0.23 -16.93 13.86
C ILE A 230 1.01 -15.62 13.91
N ALA A 231 1.66 -15.36 15.03
CA ALA A 231 2.36 -14.10 15.27
C ALA A 231 3.58 -13.87 14.37
N ALA A 232 4.27 -14.96 13.99
CA ALA A 232 5.43 -14.90 13.10
C ALA A 232 5.44 -16.09 12.14
N LEU A 233 5.79 -15.85 10.89
CA LEU A 233 5.78 -16.83 9.84
C LEU A 233 7.04 -16.70 8.98
N ASN A 234 7.86 -17.76 8.94
CA ASN A 234 8.97 -17.85 8.00
C ASN A 234 8.58 -18.62 6.73
N GLU A 235 9.42 -18.56 5.69
CA GLU A 235 9.15 -19.17 4.38
C GLU A 235 8.89 -20.70 4.47
N LYS A 236 9.65 -21.40 5.30
CA LYS A 236 9.52 -22.86 5.50
C LYS A 236 8.15 -23.21 6.07
N ASN A 237 7.73 -22.52 7.13
CA ASN A 237 6.43 -22.75 7.77
C ASN A 237 5.27 -22.31 6.87
N ALA A 238 5.42 -21.19 6.15
CA ALA A 238 4.42 -20.76 5.17
C ALA A 238 4.22 -21.80 4.07
N SER A 239 5.28 -22.34 3.51
CA SER A 239 5.22 -23.40 2.50
C SER A 239 4.48 -24.63 3.01
N LYS A 240 4.71 -25.03 4.27
CA LYS A 240 3.98 -26.10 4.94
C LYS A 240 2.50 -25.78 5.07
N PHE A 241 2.16 -24.56 5.52
CA PHE A 241 0.76 -24.13 5.69
C PHE A 241 0.01 -23.94 4.37
N ILE A 242 0.72 -23.62 3.28
CA ILE A 242 0.13 -23.59 1.93
C ILE A 242 -0.16 -25.03 1.46
N LYS A 243 0.80 -25.97 1.63
CA LYS A 243 0.65 -27.36 1.20
C LYS A 243 -0.49 -28.09 1.93
N ASN A 244 -0.67 -27.84 3.21
CA ASN A 244 -1.72 -28.48 4.02
C ASN A 244 -3.06 -27.70 4.01
N GLY A 245 -3.20 -26.65 3.19
CA GLY A 245 -4.44 -25.89 3.03
C GLY A 245 -4.79 -24.92 4.16
N THR A 246 -3.93 -24.74 5.16
CA THR A 246 -4.12 -23.73 6.24
C THR A 246 -4.12 -22.31 5.65
N ILE A 247 -3.18 -22.02 4.73
CA ILE A 247 -3.12 -20.78 3.98
C ILE A 247 -3.74 -21.00 2.61
N LYS A 248 -4.88 -20.37 2.33
CA LYS A 248 -5.65 -20.53 1.09
C LYS A 248 -6.32 -19.21 0.65
N GLY A 249 -6.91 -19.20 -0.54
CA GLY A 249 -7.70 -18.08 -1.06
C GLY A 249 -6.91 -16.77 -1.13
N GLY A 250 -7.53 -15.67 -0.74
CA GLY A 250 -6.96 -14.33 -0.76
C GLY A 250 -5.72 -14.12 0.13
N MET A 251 -5.42 -15.06 1.05
CA MET A 251 -4.19 -15.00 1.86
C MET A 251 -2.96 -15.45 1.07
N LEU A 252 -3.11 -16.33 0.08
CA LEU A 252 -1.98 -16.83 -0.74
C LEU A 252 -1.20 -15.71 -1.44
N PRO A 253 -1.83 -14.79 -2.19
CA PRO A 253 -1.10 -13.70 -2.84
C PRO A 253 -0.41 -12.78 -1.83
N LYS A 254 -1.01 -12.54 -0.65
CA LYS A 254 -0.40 -11.73 0.41
C LYS A 254 0.89 -12.36 0.94
N ILE A 255 0.84 -13.63 1.29
CA ILE A 255 2.01 -14.39 1.79
C ILE A 255 3.11 -14.47 0.73
N LYS A 256 2.77 -14.80 -0.53
CA LYS A 256 3.73 -14.80 -1.63
C LYS A 256 4.40 -13.43 -1.81
N THR A 257 3.61 -12.36 -1.73
CA THR A 257 4.13 -10.99 -1.80
C THR A 257 5.13 -10.70 -0.68
N CYS A 258 4.80 -11.07 0.57
CA CYS A 258 5.71 -10.87 1.70
C CYS A 258 7.04 -11.59 1.51
N PHE A 259 7.04 -12.85 1.08
CA PHE A 259 8.28 -13.61 0.90
C PHE A 259 9.12 -13.15 -0.29
N ASN A 260 8.53 -12.63 -1.34
CA ASN A 260 9.30 -12.07 -2.45
C ASN A 260 10.12 -10.84 -2.06
N ILE A 261 9.78 -10.19 -0.94
CA ILE A 261 10.44 -8.95 -0.48
C ILE A 261 11.56 -9.26 0.53
N ILE A 262 11.41 -10.34 1.29
CA ILE A 262 12.37 -10.73 2.35
C ILE A 262 13.66 -11.32 1.74
N LYS A 263 13.64 -11.66 0.45
CA LYS A 263 14.84 -12.10 -0.30
C LYS A 263 15.69 -10.91 -0.73
#